data_0397c06e5f22a38f2f6ede3c1b3d876a
#
_entry.id   0397c06e5f22a38f2f6ede3c1b3d876a
#
_cell.length_a   1.000
_cell.length_b   1.000
_cell.length_c   1.000
_cell.angle_alpha   90.00
_cell.angle_beta   90.00
_cell.angle_gamma   90.00
#
_symmetry.space_group_name_H-M   'P 1'
#
loop_
_entity.id
_entity.type
_entity.pdbx_description
1 polymer ?
#
loop_
_entity_poly.entity_id
_entity_poly.type
_entity_poly.pdbx_seq_one_letter_code
_entity_poly.pdbx_strand_id
1 'polypeptide(L)'
;ITLALFAVSFDLSGNRALLDEAEGLQQEARALHRRLRQPAPVAVPERRQLERFHAGFPEAAALSGLLERAHGHALARGVEVDKAEYRSAVDAGSPLERISLELPARAPYGALRAWIGDVLAGMPEVALEHLALQRPAIDVAVVEARVRFVIFVRRGP
;
A
#
# COMPACT_ATOMS: atom_id res chain seq x y z
N ILE A 1 -47.66 -48.31 37.71
CA ILE A 1 -46.81 -48.84 36.62
C ILE A 1 -46.93 -47.96 35.39
N THR A 2 -48.08 -47.37 35.06
CA THR A 2 -48.28 -46.49 33.88
C THR A 2 -47.58 -45.14 33.94
N LEU A 3 -47.40 -44.56 35.13
CA LEU A 3 -46.72 -43.26 35.33
C LEU A 3 -45.19 -43.34 35.13
N ALA A 4 -44.56 -44.45 35.48
CA ALA A 4 -43.12 -44.67 35.28
C ALA A 4 -42.73 -44.80 33.80
N LEU A 5 -43.58 -45.40 33.00
CA LEU A 5 -43.39 -45.52 31.54
C LEU A 5 -43.47 -44.19 30.82
N PHE A 6 -44.27 -43.23 31.31
CA PHE A 6 -44.39 -41.88 30.71
C PHE A 6 -43.18 -41.01 31.00
N ALA A 7 -42.58 -41.11 32.19
CA ALA A 7 -41.39 -40.36 32.57
C ALA A 7 -40.15 -40.80 31.75
N VAL A 8 -40.00 -42.09 31.49
CA VAL A 8 -38.88 -42.61 30.67
C VAL A 8 -38.99 -42.19 29.21
N SER A 9 -40.23 -42.11 28.67
CA SER A 9 -40.44 -41.65 27.29
C SER A 9 -40.16 -40.15 27.11
N PHE A 10 -40.36 -39.32 28.14
CA PHE A 10 -40.09 -37.88 28.10
C PHE A 10 -38.59 -37.57 28.12
N ASP A 11 -37.82 -38.31 28.92
CA ASP A 11 -36.35 -38.16 28.99
C ASP A 11 -35.66 -38.58 27.68
N LEU A 12 -36.15 -39.62 27.02
CA LEU A 12 -35.62 -40.11 25.75
C LEU A 12 -35.85 -39.13 24.58
N SER A 13 -36.93 -38.35 24.62
CA SER A 13 -37.25 -37.35 23.58
C SER A 13 -36.34 -36.09 23.70
N GLY A 14 -36.09 -35.62 24.91
CA GLY A 14 -35.21 -34.49 25.15
C GLY A 14 -33.73 -34.75 24.75
N ASN A 15 -33.27 -35.96 25.08
CA ASN A 15 -31.90 -36.34 24.73
C ASN A 15 -31.68 -36.51 23.20
N ARG A 16 -32.73 -36.93 22.44
CA ARG A 16 -32.63 -37.03 20.99
C ARG A 16 -32.50 -35.66 20.33
N ALA A 17 -33.28 -34.68 20.75
CA ALA A 17 -33.20 -33.31 20.23
C ALA A 17 -31.81 -32.69 20.46
N LEU A 18 -31.20 -32.90 21.62
CA LEU A 18 -29.87 -32.43 21.94
C LEU A 18 -28.75 -33.14 21.11
N LEU A 19 -28.98 -34.44 20.82
CA LEU A 19 -28.04 -35.18 19.97
C LEU A 19 -28.12 -34.74 18.51
N ASP A 20 -29.33 -34.50 17.98
CA ASP A 20 -29.55 -33.98 16.63
C ASP A 20 -28.94 -32.56 16.45
N GLU A 21 -29.07 -31.71 17.47
CA GLU A 21 -28.48 -30.39 17.48
C GLU A 21 -26.93 -30.44 17.53
N ALA A 22 -26.38 -31.33 18.34
CA ALA A 22 -24.93 -31.55 18.42
C ALA A 22 -24.36 -32.12 17.11
N GLU A 23 -25.09 -33.01 16.44
CA GLU A 23 -24.70 -33.53 15.11
C GLU A 23 -24.75 -32.42 14.03
N GLY A 24 -25.78 -31.57 14.06
CA GLY A 24 -25.88 -30.40 13.17
C GLY A 24 -24.68 -29.45 13.30
N LEU A 25 -24.34 -29.08 14.54
CA LEU A 25 -23.16 -28.21 14.82
C LEU A 25 -21.85 -28.88 14.39
N GLN A 26 -21.70 -30.19 14.58
CA GLN A 26 -20.53 -30.93 14.11
C GLN A 26 -20.42 -30.96 12.58
N GLN A 27 -21.55 -31.07 11.87
CA GLN A 27 -21.58 -31.05 10.40
C GLN A 27 -21.19 -29.64 9.88
N GLU A 28 -21.69 -28.57 10.48
CA GLU A 28 -21.30 -27.20 10.15
C GLU A 28 -19.82 -26.96 10.42
N ALA A 29 -19.33 -27.39 11.56
CA ALA A 29 -17.91 -27.28 11.89
C ALA A 29 -17.04 -28.03 10.89
N ARG A 30 -17.42 -29.23 10.47
CA ARG A 30 -16.72 -30.02 9.44
C ARG A 30 -16.78 -29.35 8.06
N ALA A 31 -17.91 -28.72 7.71
CA ALA A 31 -18.06 -27.98 6.46
C ALA A 31 -17.17 -26.72 6.43
N LEU A 32 -17.13 -25.96 7.53
CA LEU A 32 -16.24 -24.83 7.72
C LEU A 32 -14.74 -25.23 7.65
N HIS A 33 -14.38 -26.32 8.34
CA HIS A 33 -13.03 -26.87 8.28
C HIS A 33 -12.63 -27.34 6.87
N ARG A 34 -13.58 -27.92 6.10
CA ARG A 34 -13.32 -28.26 4.70
C ARG A 34 -13.11 -27.04 3.83
N ARG A 35 -13.89 -25.95 4.03
CA ARG A 35 -13.71 -24.68 3.31
C ARG A 35 -12.37 -24.03 3.63
N LEU A 36 -11.92 -24.08 4.89
CA LEU A 36 -10.61 -23.58 5.32
C LEU A 36 -9.44 -24.43 4.80
N ARG A 37 -9.66 -25.73 4.56
CA ARG A 37 -8.66 -26.65 3.99
C ARG A 37 -8.70 -26.75 2.47
N GLN A 38 -9.72 -26.16 1.80
CA GLN A 38 -9.65 -26.02 0.36
C GLN A 38 -8.49 -25.09 0.04
N PRO A 39 -7.47 -25.56 -0.70
CA PRO A 39 -6.42 -24.67 -1.15
C PRO A 39 -7.11 -23.55 -1.91
N ALA A 40 -6.80 -22.30 -1.53
CA ALA A 40 -7.26 -21.11 -2.25
C ALA A 40 -7.03 -21.35 -3.76
N PRO A 41 -7.96 -20.92 -4.63
CA PRO A 41 -7.84 -21.13 -6.07
C PRO A 41 -6.44 -20.71 -6.48
N VAL A 42 -5.72 -21.64 -7.11
CA VAL A 42 -4.28 -21.65 -7.43
C VAL A 42 -3.70 -20.25 -7.38
N ALA A 43 -3.16 -19.88 -6.23
CA ALA A 43 -2.45 -18.62 -6.08
C ALA A 43 -1.38 -18.62 -7.16
N VAL A 44 -1.47 -17.68 -8.08
CA VAL A 44 -0.35 -17.37 -8.98
C VAL A 44 0.86 -17.33 -8.05
N PRO A 45 1.91 -18.19 -8.26
CA PRO A 45 2.97 -18.33 -7.29
C PRO A 45 3.41 -16.94 -6.85
N GLU A 46 3.48 -16.67 -5.55
CA GLU A 46 3.81 -15.34 -4.97
C GLU A 46 4.99 -14.70 -5.70
N ARG A 47 5.92 -15.54 -6.13
CA ARG A 47 7.05 -15.17 -6.97
C ARG A 47 6.64 -14.50 -8.29
N ARG A 48 5.62 -15.01 -9.00
CA ARG A 48 5.14 -14.39 -10.25
C ARG A 48 4.38 -13.09 -10.02
N GLN A 49 3.72 -12.94 -8.88
CA GLN A 49 3.08 -11.67 -8.50
C GLN A 49 4.15 -10.63 -8.19
N LEU A 50 5.18 -11.01 -7.45
CA LEU A 50 6.31 -10.16 -7.10
C LEU A 50 7.11 -9.75 -8.36
N GLU A 51 7.36 -10.68 -9.27
CA GLU A 51 8.03 -10.39 -10.55
C GLU A 51 7.22 -9.39 -11.41
N ARG A 52 5.88 -9.56 -11.48
CA ARG A 52 5.01 -8.60 -12.18
C ARG A 52 5.00 -7.24 -11.52
N PHE A 53 5.00 -7.21 -10.19
CA PHE A 53 5.09 -5.97 -9.43
C PHE A 53 6.40 -5.25 -9.74
N HIS A 54 7.53 -5.95 -9.69
CA HIS A 54 8.84 -5.36 -10.00
C HIS A 54 8.93 -4.92 -11.47
N ALA A 55 8.31 -5.65 -12.39
CA ALA A 55 8.29 -5.28 -13.81
C ALA A 55 7.54 -3.97 -14.10
N GLY A 56 6.66 -3.53 -13.20
CA GLY A 56 5.94 -2.26 -13.31
C GLY A 56 6.79 -1.03 -13.03
N PHE A 57 7.98 -1.17 -12.43
CA PHE A 57 8.86 -0.04 -12.16
C PHE A 57 9.73 0.30 -13.37
N PRO A 58 10.02 1.60 -13.60
CA PRO A 58 10.89 2.05 -14.68
C PRO A 58 12.32 1.54 -14.50
N GLU A 59 13.08 1.51 -15.56
CA GLU A 59 14.51 1.23 -15.51
C GLU A 59 15.30 2.45 -15.02
N ALA A 60 16.49 2.21 -14.47
CA ALA A 60 17.35 3.30 -13.99
C ALA A 60 17.65 4.36 -15.06
N ALA A 61 17.71 3.95 -16.35
CA ALA A 61 17.88 4.85 -17.47
C ALA A 61 16.75 5.89 -17.62
N ALA A 62 15.55 5.61 -17.12
CA ALA A 62 14.41 6.54 -17.16
C ALA A 62 14.47 7.67 -16.13
N LEU A 63 15.43 7.62 -15.19
CA LEU A 63 15.54 8.59 -14.08
C LEU A 63 15.63 10.04 -14.57
N SER A 64 16.44 10.32 -15.60
CA SER A 64 16.59 11.68 -16.13
C SER A 64 15.26 12.24 -16.63
N GLY A 65 14.47 11.44 -17.34
CA GLY A 65 13.14 11.85 -17.81
C GLY A 65 12.13 12.06 -16.66
N LEU A 66 12.26 11.28 -15.57
CA LEU A 66 11.45 11.50 -14.37
C LEU A 66 11.78 12.84 -13.70
N LEU A 67 13.06 13.17 -13.57
CA LEU A 67 13.52 14.44 -13.01
C LEU A 67 13.09 15.63 -13.86
N GLU A 68 13.18 15.53 -15.19
CA GLU A 68 12.72 16.57 -16.12
C GLU A 68 11.21 16.81 -15.99
N ARG A 69 10.39 15.75 -15.88
CA ARG A 69 8.94 15.88 -15.66
C ARG A 69 8.62 16.55 -14.34
N ALA A 70 9.28 16.13 -13.25
CA ALA A 70 9.10 16.74 -11.94
C ALA A 70 9.44 18.23 -11.92
N HIS A 71 10.53 18.62 -12.61
CA HIS A 71 10.92 20.00 -12.78
C HIS A 71 9.93 20.77 -13.68
N GLY A 72 9.46 20.16 -14.76
CA GLY A 72 8.43 20.73 -15.62
C GLY A 72 7.14 21.06 -14.88
N HIS A 73 6.69 20.17 -13.98
CA HIS A 73 5.53 20.44 -13.09
C HIS A 73 5.81 21.61 -12.13
N ALA A 74 7.03 21.75 -11.61
CA ALA A 74 7.40 22.88 -10.76
C ALA A 74 7.31 24.21 -11.52
N LEU A 75 7.89 24.28 -12.71
CA LEU A 75 7.85 25.47 -13.57
C LEU A 75 6.42 25.84 -13.93
N ALA A 76 5.56 24.86 -14.29
CA ALA A 76 4.16 25.10 -14.65
C ALA A 76 3.34 25.69 -13.50
N ARG A 77 3.75 25.47 -12.25
CA ARG A 77 3.11 25.99 -11.03
C ARG A 77 3.81 27.22 -10.46
N GLY A 78 4.88 27.71 -11.08
CA GLY A 78 5.65 28.85 -10.58
C GLY A 78 6.36 28.52 -9.25
N VAL A 79 6.75 27.26 -9.06
CA VAL A 79 7.55 26.82 -7.91
C VAL A 79 9.03 26.95 -8.26
N GLU A 80 9.74 27.75 -7.49
CA GLU A 80 11.18 27.85 -7.58
C GLU A 80 11.80 26.66 -6.84
N VAL A 81 12.54 25.84 -7.58
CA VAL A 81 13.27 24.69 -7.03
C VAL A 81 14.74 24.97 -7.09
N ASP A 82 15.38 24.94 -5.94
CA ASP A 82 16.84 25.07 -5.82
C ASP A 82 17.53 23.76 -6.24
N LYS A 83 18.86 23.73 -6.09
CA LYS A 83 19.67 22.56 -6.46
C LYS A 83 19.16 21.30 -5.76
N ALA A 84 18.75 20.34 -6.57
CA ALA A 84 18.30 19.04 -6.09
C ALA A 84 19.49 18.19 -5.60
N GLU A 85 19.31 17.53 -4.47
CA GLU A 85 20.22 16.50 -3.98
C GLU A 85 19.56 15.12 -4.14
N TYR A 86 20.29 14.18 -4.70
CA TYR A 86 19.81 12.81 -4.80
C TYR A 86 20.77 11.83 -4.14
N ARG A 87 20.20 10.79 -3.54
CA ARG A 87 20.95 9.69 -2.91
C ARG A 87 20.35 8.38 -3.37
N SER A 88 21.20 7.51 -3.87
CA SER A 88 20.84 6.15 -4.22
C SER A 88 21.13 5.22 -3.05
N ALA A 89 20.22 4.29 -2.80
CA ALA A 89 20.36 3.22 -1.83
C ALA A 89 19.88 1.92 -2.45
N VAL A 90 20.66 0.88 -2.28
CA VAL A 90 20.37 -0.46 -2.79
C VAL A 90 20.24 -1.40 -1.61
N ASP A 91 19.06 -2.00 -1.44
CA ASP A 91 18.84 -3.03 -0.44
C ASP A 91 19.38 -4.38 -0.93
N ALA A 92 20.12 -5.07 -0.05
CA ALA A 92 20.66 -6.39 -0.36
C ALA A 92 19.52 -7.36 -0.68
N GLY A 93 19.52 -7.94 -1.90
CA GLY A 93 18.50 -8.89 -2.34
C GLY A 93 17.27 -8.27 -3.02
N SER A 94 17.15 -6.95 -3.10
CA SER A 94 16.10 -6.27 -3.88
C SER A 94 16.55 -6.06 -5.33
N PRO A 95 15.68 -6.34 -6.33
CA PRO A 95 15.93 -5.97 -7.72
C PRO A 95 15.68 -4.47 -7.97
N LEU A 96 15.18 -3.75 -6.96
CA LEU A 96 14.89 -2.33 -7.05
C LEU A 96 16.01 -1.52 -6.36
N GLU A 97 16.29 -0.38 -6.95
CA GLU A 97 17.11 0.69 -6.40
C GLU A 97 16.19 1.80 -5.91
N ARG A 98 16.43 2.28 -4.69
CA ARG A 98 15.69 3.38 -4.08
C ARG A 98 16.49 4.65 -4.24
N ILE A 99 15.91 5.62 -4.91
CA ILE A 99 16.52 6.94 -5.13
C ILE A 99 15.72 7.96 -4.32
N SER A 100 16.36 8.57 -3.33
CA SER A 100 15.79 9.69 -2.56
C SER A 100 16.23 11.00 -3.21
N LEU A 101 15.25 11.83 -3.56
CA LEU A 101 15.42 13.13 -4.18
C LEU A 101 14.96 14.22 -3.22
N GLU A 102 15.89 15.02 -2.69
CA GLU A 102 15.58 16.16 -1.83
C GLU A 102 15.59 17.45 -2.64
N LEU A 103 14.45 18.14 -2.62
CA LEU A 103 14.20 19.36 -3.38
C LEU A 103 13.85 20.51 -2.43
N PRO A 104 14.78 21.43 -2.17
CA PRO A 104 14.42 22.70 -1.58
C PRO A 104 13.58 23.50 -2.58
N ALA A 105 12.44 24.02 -2.15
CA ALA A 105 11.52 24.74 -3.01
C ALA A 105 10.93 25.97 -2.32
N ARG A 106 10.59 26.99 -3.12
CA ARG A 106 9.98 28.23 -2.65
C ARG A 106 8.79 28.58 -3.54
N ALA A 107 7.63 28.77 -2.94
CA ALA A 107 6.44 29.27 -3.63
C ALA A 107 5.34 29.61 -2.62
N PRO A 108 4.23 30.25 -3.03
CA PRO A 108 3.01 30.28 -2.25
C PRO A 108 2.53 28.85 -1.92
N TYR A 109 1.98 28.65 -0.72
CA TYR A 109 1.53 27.31 -0.27
C TYR A 109 0.60 26.60 -1.26
N GLY A 110 -0.33 27.33 -1.89
CA GLY A 110 -1.24 26.76 -2.88
C GLY A 110 -0.51 26.18 -4.11
N ALA A 111 0.53 26.86 -4.58
CA ALA A 111 1.37 26.44 -5.70
C ALA A 111 2.19 25.19 -5.34
N LEU A 112 2.81 25.18 -4.15
CA LEU A 112 3.55 24.01 -3.64
C LEU A 112 2.65 22.80 -3.53
N ARG A 113 1.45 22.94 -2.94
CA ARG A 113 0.49 21.85 -2.82
C ARG A 113 0.05 21.31 -4.18
N ALA A 114 -0.24 22.22 -5.13
CA ALA A 114 -0.65 21.83 -6.47
C ALA A 114 0.49 21.10 -7.21
N TRP A 115 1.71 21.60 -7.14
CA TRP A 115 2.88 20.95 -7.71
C TRP A 115 3.10 19.53 -7.18
N ILE A 116 3.10 19.36 -5.84
CA ILE A 116 3.24 18.04 -5.22
C ILE A 116 2.11 17.10 -5.69
N GLY A 117 0.88 17.62 -5.75
CA GLY A 117 -0.27 16.86 -6.26
C GLY A 117 -0.10 16.41 -7.70
N ASP A 118 0.37 17.31 -8.59
CA ASP A 118 0.61 17.01 -10.01
C ASP A 118 1.71 15.95 -10.18
N VAL A 119 2.80 16.05 -9.40
CA VAL A 119 3.88 15.05 -9.39
C VAL A 119 3.35 13.69 -8.99
N LEU A 120 2.62 13.60 -7.88
CA LEU A 120 2.10 12.31 -7.37
C LEU A 120 1.01 11.71 -8.26
N ALA A 121 0.20 12.54 -8.91
CA ALA A 121 -0.84 12.08 -9.83
C ALA A 121 -0.29 11.68 -11.20
N GLY A 122 0.74 12.39 -11.69
CA GLY A 122 1.31 12.18 -13.02
C GLY A 122 2.45 11.17 -13.07
N MET A 123 3.01 10.79 -11.91
CA MET A 123 4.17 9.89 -11.82
C MET A 123 3.96 8.84 -10.73
N PRO A 124 3.28 7.72 -11.04
CA PRO A 124 2.97 6.67 -10.05
C PRO A 124 4.20 5.97 -9.46
N GLU A 125 5.36 6.09 -10.13
CA GLU A 125 6.65 5.60 -9.67
C GLU A 125 7.30 6.47 -8.59
N VAL A 126 6.73 7.66 -8.30
CA VAL A 126 7.24 8.63 -7.33
C VAL A 126 6.37 8.63 -6.08
N ALA A 127 6.98 8.56 -4.91
CA ALA A 127 6.30 8.69 -3.63
C ALA A 127 6.84 9.90 -2.84
N LEU A 128 5.98 10.57 -2.09
CA LEU A 128 6.38 11.61 -1.14
C LEU A 128 6.82 10.94 0.18
N GLU A 129 8.09 11.09 0.53
CA GLU A 129 8.63 10.54 1.77
C GLU A 129 8.59 11.55 2.92
N HIS A 130 8.95 12.80 2.63
CA HIS A 130 9.01 13.83 3.65
C HIS A 130 8.65 15.20 3.07
N LEU A 131 7.95 15.98 3.88
CA LEU A 131 7.59 17.36 3.57
C LEU A 131 7.79 18.22 4.83
N ALA A 132 8.72 19.14 4.79
CA ALA A 132 8.86 20.19 5.79
C ALA A 132 8.52 21.52 5.17
N LEU A 133 7.71 22.31 5.84
CA LEU A 133 7.29 23.65 5.42
C LEU A 133 7.68 24.65 6.49
N GLN A 134 8.27 25.74 6.06
CA GLN A 134 8.63 26.86 6.93
C GLN A 134 8.17 28.16 6.29
N ARG A 135 7.52 29.02 7.08
CA ARG A 135 7.21 30.38 6.67
C ARG A 135 8.24 31.33 7.28
N PRO A 136 9.04 32.06 6.49
CA PRO A 136 10.08 32.92 7.00
C PRO A 136 9.56 34.05 7.90
N ALA A 137 8.38 34.62 7.55
CA ALA A 137 7.70 35.65 8.34
C ALA A 137 6.19 35.59 8.13
N ILE A 138 5.41 36.18 9.05
CA ILE A 138 3.94 36.12 9.05
C ILE A 138 3.33 36.85 7.86
N ASP A 139 3.96 37.93 7.42
CA ASP A 139 3.54 38.81 6.34
C ASP A 139 3.98 38.32 4.94
N VAL A 140 4.82 37.29 4.87
CA VAL A 140 5.32 36.73 3.61
C VAL A 140 4.41 35.62 3.12
N ALA A 141 3.88 35.74 1.90
CA ALA A 141 3.03 34.72 1.27
C ALA A 141 3.81 33.50 0.79
N VAL A 142 5.13 33.63 0.60
CA VAL A 142 6.00 32.56 0.13
C VAL A 142 6.39 31.66 1.29
N VAL A 143 6.33 30.37 1.04
CA VAL A 143 6.72 29.29 1.97
C VAL A 143 7.99 28.64 1.44
N GLU A 144 8.92 28.37 2.33
CA GLU A 144 10.06 27.52 2.05
C GLU A 144 9.69 26.07 2.36
N ALA A 145 9.97 25.17 1.42
CA ALA A 145 9.65 23.76 1.53
C ALA A 145 10.93 22.93 1.36
N ARG A 146 11.03 21.85 2.12
CA ARG A 146 11.92 20.72 1.81
C ARG A 146 11.05 19.53 1.46
N VAL A 147 11.07 19.18 0.19
CA VAL A 147 10.29 18.06 -0.34
C VAL A 147 11.25 16.92 -0.61
N ARG A 148 10.99 15.75 -0.02
CA ARG A 148 11.74 14.53 -0.33
C ARG A 148 10.83 13.54 -1.01
N PHE A 149 11.13 13.29 -2.27
CA PHE A 149 10.53 12.24 -3.05
C PHE A 149 11.41 10.98 -3.03
N VAL A 150 10.75 9.84 -3.15
CA VAL A 150 11.41 8.55 -3.37
C VAL A 150 10.94 7.98 -4.69
N ILE A 151 11.89 7.54 -5.48
CA ILE A 151 11.67 6.90 -6.77
C ILE A 151 12.25 5.49 -6.68
N PHE A 152 11.46 4.50 -7.07
CA PHE A 152 11.95 3.14 -7.20
C PHE A 152 12.18 2.84 -8.68
N VAL A 153 13.39 2.39 -8.99
CA VAL A 153 13.78 1.99 -10.36
C VAL A 153 14.31 0.56 -10.35
N ARG A 154 14.12 -0.14 -11.44
CA ARG A 154 14.73 -1.46 -11.63
C ARG A 154 16.22 -1.28 -11.93
N ARG A 155 17.03 -2.09 -11.25
CA ARG A 155 18.45 -2.18 -11.55
C ARG A 155 18.61 -2.79 -12.95
N GLY A 156 19.40 -2.17 -13.78
CA GLY A 156 19.82 -2.78 -15.03
C GLY A 156 20.60 -4.08 -14.80
N PRO A 157 20.68 -4.97 -15.78
CA PRO A 157 21.45 -6.19 -15.72
C PRO A 157 22.93 -5.93 -15.55
#